data_a3798e1f69b474af9e05d6ad86ba803f
#
_entry.id   a3798e1f69b474af9e05d6ad86ba803f
#
_cell.length_a   1.000
_cell.length_b   1.000
_cell.length_c   1.000
_cell.angle_alpha   90.00
_cell.angle_beta   90.00
_cell.angle_gamma   90.00
#
_symmetry.space_group_name_H-M   'P 1'
#
loop_
_entity.id
_entity.type
_entity.pdbx_description
1 polymer ?
#
loop_
_entity_poly.entity_id
_entity_poly.type
_entity_poly.pdbx_seq_one_letter_code
_entity_poly.pdbx_strand_id
1 'polypeptide(L)'
;MILLVRYNEILQLGFCMTTQQSSSELLISTSENRTALTTDVQSEHVNAAYAYLATLHSENSRKSMASKLNVFSRWAGFQDLRDCEWDRLRPEHILAFMASREKKGQRGSTSNCYLAALKGVAKSSWIAHGMNHEDYLRINALKQRRYYRLPTGRSLSYSESRALIENCDLETSIGARDKAILSLMLGCGLRRGEIPFLRLEDYEPKNRALTLVGKGDKERRVFLPQPVAESVNIWIEHFRGTEKGLLFGRIFKNGRISLGDPLDPSSVGRITKRRMEEANHEKATAHDLRRTFATRLLANQVDIVTVKKMMGHANIATTAMYDRRGDEAMQAAAEKAVL
;
A
#
# COMPACT_ATOMS: atom_id res chain seq x y z
N MET A 1 -7.55 -15.02 22.02
CA MET A 1 -8.54 -15.37 20.99
C MET A 1 -8.30 -14.66 19.65
N ILE A 2 -8.14 -13.34 19.61
CA ILE A 2 -7.88 -12.59 18.36
C ILE A 2 -6.52 -12.91 17.68
N LEU A 3 -5.49 -13.22 18.45
CA LEU A 3 -4.16 -13.59 17.95
C LEU A 3 -4.11 -15.00 17.33
N LEU A 4 -4.83 -15.96 17.86
CA LEU A 4 -4.87 -17.34 17.35
C LEU A 4 -5.69 -17.48 16.07
N VAL A 5 -6.79 -16.72 15.91
CA VAL A 5 -7.59 -16.71 14.67
C VAL A 5 -6.77 -16.12 13.52
N ARG A 6 -5.96 -15.08 13.77
CA ARG A 6 -5.07 -14.51 12.74
C ARG A 6 -3.88 -15.41 12.39
N TYR A 7 -3.45 -16.27 13.31
CA TYR A 7 -2.40 -17.25 13.07
C TYR A 7 -2.82 -18.30 12.03
N ASN A 8 -4.04 -18.81 12.12
CA ASN A 8 -4.58 -19.77 11.15
C ASN A 8 -4.80 -19.17 9.76
N GLU A 9 -5.23 -17.93 9.66
CA GLU A 9 -5.34 -17.23 8.34
C GLU A 9 -4.00 -17.07 7.64
N ILE A 10 -2.91 -16.90 8.38
CA ILE A 10 -1.56 -16.78 7.83
C ILE A 10 -1.04 -18.12 7.31
N LEU A 11 -1.41 -19.23 7.96
CA LEU A 11 -1.08 -20.58 7.50
C LEU A 11 -1.78 -20.93 6.16
N GLN A 12 -3.01 -20.48 5.97
CA GLN A 12 -3.74 -20.70 4.71
C GLN A 12 -3.18 -19.91 3.52
N LEU A 13 -2.57 -18.75 3.74
CA LEU A 13 -1.97 -17.95 2.67
C LEU A 13 -0.65 -18.50 2.11
N GLY A 14 -0.03 -19.48 2.78
CA GLY A 14 1.14 -20.23 2.31
C GLY A 14 0.80 -21.42 1.40
N PHE A 15 -0.48 -21.75 1.21
CA PHE A 15 -0.90 -23.04 0.62
C PHE A 15 -1.31 -22.96 -0.85
N CYS A 16 -1.10 -21.87 -1.54
CA CYS A 16 -1.45 -21.76 -2.96
C CYS A 16 -0.23 -21.85 -3.88
N MET A 17 0.60 -22.87 -3.69
CA MET A 17 1.45 -23.45 -4.75
C MET A 17 1.96 -24.83 -4.33
N THR A 18 1.50 -25.80 -5.09
CA THR A 18 1.95 -27.21 -5.27
C THR A 18 1.42 -28.28 -4.31
N THR A 19 0.62 -29.15 -4.95
CA THR A 19 0.45 -30.62 -4.82
C THR A 19 0.10 -31.25 -3.48
N GLN A 20 -1.03 -31.95 -3.57
CA GLN A 20 -1.51 -33.05 -2.74
C GLN A 20 -0.43 -33.84 -1.99
N GLN A 21 -0.55 -33.86 -0.67
CA GLN A 21 -0.48 -35.09 0.11
C GLN A 21 -0.88 -34.87 1.57
N SER A 22 -1.78 -35.76 2.00
CA SER A 22 -2.16 -36.17 3.37
C SER A 22 -2.45 -35.09 4.41
N SER A 23 -3.75 -34.88 4.57
CA SER A 23 -4.40 -34.35 5.75
C SER A 23 -4.07 -35.22 6.98
N SER A 24 -3.22 -34.77 7.85
CA SER A 24 -3.26 -35.18 9.25
C SER A 24 -3.94 -34.05 10.03
N GLU A 25 -5.11 -34.38 10.47
CA GLU A 25 -6.04 -33.57 11.24
C GLU A 25 -5.38 -33.00 12.48
N LEU A 26 -5.21 -31.69 12.53
CA LEU A 26 -5.16 -30.98 13.80
C LEU A 26 -6.62 -30.72 14.22
N LEU A 27 -7.24 -31.73 14.79
CA LEU A 27 -8.48 -31.64 15.54
C LEU A 27 -8.25 -30.76 16.75
N ILE A 28 -8.54 -29.45 16.62
CA ILE A 28 -8.83 -28.67 17.83
C ILE A 28 -10.24 -29.05 18.24
N SER A 29 -10.34 -29.90 19.24
CA SER A 29 -11.63 -30.20 19.87
C SER A 29 -12.17 -28.90 20.47
N THR A 30 -13.27 -28.42 19.92
CA THR A 30 -14.11 -27.41 20.56
C THR A 30 -14.86 -28.07 21.71
N SER A 31 -14.24 -28.24 22.84
CA SER A 31 -14.95 -28.43 24.09
C SER A 31 -15.15 -27.07 24.74
N GLU A 32 -16.39 -26.68 24.88
CA GLU A 32 -16.83 -25.62 25.77
C GLU A 32 -16.19 -25.80 27.13
N ASN A 33 -15.38 -24.85 27.55
CA ASN A 33 -15.27 -24.31 28.90
C ASN A 33 -13.87 -23.82 29.24
N ARG A 34 -13.85 -22.55 29.64
CA ARG A 34 -12.83 -21.89 30.45
C ARG A 34 -11.44 -21.86 29.84
N THR A 35 -11.09 -20.73 29.31
CA THR A 35 -9.73 -20.24 29.21
C THR A 35 -9.13 -20.13 30.61
N ALA A 36 -8.76 -21.26 31.21
CA ALA A 36 -7.77 -21.25 32.25
C ALA A 36 -6.48 -20.81 31.60
N LEU A 37 -5.88 -19.72 32.07
CA LEU A 37 -4.46 -19.44 31.87
C LEU A 37 -3.72 -20.54 32.66
N THR A 38 -3.62 -21.74 32.07
CA THR A 38 -2.83 -22.79 32.62
C THR A 38 -1.37 -22.49 32.36
N THR A 39 -0.57 -22.48 33.40
CA THR A 39 0.88 -22.24 33.39
C THR A 39 1.67 -23.33 32.67
N ASP A 40 1.03 -24.37 32.16
CA ASP A 40 1.61 -25.44 31.35
C ASP A 40 1.26 -25.31 29.87
N VAL A 41 1.50 -24.16 29.29
CA VAL A 41 1.79 -24.12 27.85
C VAL A 41 3.20 -24.66 27.71
N GLN A 42 3.35 -25.98 27.54
CA GLN A 42 4.56 -26.50 26.91
C GLN A 42 4.79 -25.67 25.69
N SER A 43 5.89 -24.94 25.66
CA SER A 43 6.26 -24.03 24.60
C SER A 43 6.51 -24.83 23.32
N GLU A 44 5.44 -25.16 22.59
CA GLU A 44 5.60 -25.33 21.15
C GLU A 44 6.24 -24.05 20.67
N HIS A 45 7.45 -24.14 20.16
CA HIS A 45 8.25 -22.99 19.74
C HIS A 45 7.46 -22.19 18.70
N VAL A 46 6.75 -21.17 19.17
CA VAL A 46 6.01 -20.26 18.29
C VAL A 46 7.03 -19.56 17.40
N ASN A 47 7.03 -19.89 16.12
CA ASN A 47 7.94 -19.25 15.19
C ASN A 47 7.77 -17.71 15.24
N ALA A 48 8.83 -17.02 15.68
CA ALA A 48 8.81 -15.58 15.94
C ALA A 48 8.46 -14.75 14.71
N ALA A 49 8.72 -15.26 13.49
CA ALA A 49 8.34 -14.57 12.26
C ALA A 49 6.82 -14.57 12.06
N TYR A 50 6.13 -15.68 12.33
CA TYR A 50 4.67 -15.71 12.27
C TYR A 50 4.04 -14.85 13.36
N ALA A 51 4.57 -14.90 14.59
CA ALA A 51 4.12 -14.04 15.67
C ALA A 51 4.23 -12.56 15.28
N TYR A 52 5.36 -12.15 14.69
CA TYR A 52 5.52 -10.79 14.16
C TYR A 52 4.52 -10.48 13.06
N LEU A 53 4.35 -11.34 12.06
CA LEU A 53 3.43 -11.10 10.95
C LEU A 53 1.98 -10.96 11.42
N ALA A 54 1.59 -11.70 12.48
CA ALA A 54 0.28 -11.60 13.10
C ALA A 54 0.02 -10.22 13.75
N THR A 55 1.05 -9.51 14.20
CA THR A 55 0.90 -8.13 14.73
C THR A 55 0.56 -7.09 13.65
N LEU A 56 0.75 -7.42 12.38
CA LEU A 56 0.56 -6.48 11.29
C LEU A 56 -0.91 -6.45 10.85
N HIS A 57 -1.53 -5.26 10.88
CA HIS A 57 -2.95 -5.10 10.60
C HIS A 57 -3.33 -5.34 9.13
N SER A 58 -2.46 -4.98 8.16
CA SER A 58 -2.80 -5.09 6.74
C SER A 58 -2.16 -6.31 6.07
N GLU A 59 -2.92 -6.99 5.24
CA GLU A 59 -2.46 -8.14 4.44
C GLU A 59 -1.25 -7.78 3.57
N ASN A 60 -1.26 -6.61 2.93
CA ASN A 60 -0.13 -6.14 2.13
C ASN A 60 1.15 -5.94 2.96
N SER A 61 1.01 -5.46 4.20
CA SER A 61 2.15 -5.36 5.13
C SER A 61 2.66 -6.75 5.50
N ARG A 62 1.76 -7.69 5.79
CA ARG A 62 2.13 -9.08 6.06
C ARG A 62 2.88 -9.71 4.90
N LYS A 63 2.33 -9.65 3.68
CA LYS A 63 2.96 -10.15 2.45
C LYS A 63 4.34 -9.51 2.20
N SER A 64 4.43 -8.19 2.36
CA SER A 64 5.68 -7.46 2.17
C SER A 64 6.75 -7.87 3.18
N MET A 65 6.41 -7.96 4.47
CA MET A 65 7.36 -8.34 5.52
C MET A 65 7.73 -9.81 5.42
N ALA A 66 6.80 -10.71 5.15
CA ALA A 66 7.09 -12.12 4.89
C ALA A 66 8.09 -12.30 3.74
N SER A 67 7.90 -11.57 2.63
CA SER A 67 8.86 -11.58 1.52
C SER A 67 10.27 -11.11 1.94
N LYS A 68 10.36 -10.10 2.82
CA LYS A 68 11.66 -9.64 3.34
C LYS A 68 12.33 -10.69 4.23
N LEU A 69 11.55 -11.32 5.11
CA LEU A 69 12.03 -12.38 6.00
C LEU A 69 12.49 -13.59 5.21
N ASN A 70 11.75 -14.01 4.18
CA ASN A 70 12.17 -15.11 3.29
C ASN A 70 13.49 -14.82 2.57
N VAL A 71 13.72 -13.57 2.17
CA VAL A 71 15.00 -13.20 1.53
C VAL A 71 16.15 -13.28 2.54
N PHE A 72 15.92 -12.89 3.80
CA PHE A 72 16.93 -13.05 4.85
C PHE A 72 17.18 -14.53 5.17
N SER A 73 16.11 -15.32 5.37
CA SER A 73 16.23 -16.75 5.70
C SER A 73 17.07 -17.50 4.66
N ARG A 74 16.78 -17.27 3.36
CA ARG A 74 17.57 -17.90 2.27
C ARG A 74 19.02 -17.43 2.26
N TRP A 75 19.29 -16.17 2.58
CA TRP A 75 20.66 -15.68 2.70
C TRP A 75 21.39 -16.31 3.88
N ALA A 76 20.67 -16.58 4.98
CA ALA A 76 21.19 -17.25 6.18
C ALA A 76 21.34 -18.78 6.03
N GLY A 77 20.95 -19.36 4.86
CA GLY A 77 21.08 -20.78 4.58
C GLY A 77 19.84 -21.62 4.88
N PHE A 78 18.71 -20.98 5.24
CA PHE A 78 17.44 -21.67 5.47
C PHE A 78 16.57 -21.66 4.21
N GLN A 79 15.62 -22.58 4.10
CA GLN A 79 14.72 -22.67 2.96
C GLN A 79 13.77 -21.47 2.90
N ASP A 80 13.14 -21.13 4.01
CA ASP A 80 12.25 -19.98 4.14
C ASP A 80 12.17 -19.47 5.60
N LEU A 81 11.22 -18.56 5.87
CA LEU A 81 11.03 -17.96 7.20
C LEU A 81 10.54 -18.96 8.28
N ARG A 82 10.01 -20.13 7.88
CA ARG A 82 9.52 -21.16 8.81
C ARG A 82 10.66 -21.88 9.48
N ASP A 83 11.68 -22.21 8.69
CA ASP A 83 12.81 -23.03 9.13
C ASP A 83 13.90 -22.21 9.81
N CYS A 84 13.84 -20.87 9.70
CA CYS A 84 14.87 -19.96 10.21
C CYS A 84 14.83 -19.91 11.74
N GLU A 85 15.98 -20.13 12.36
CA GLU A 85 16.19 -20.11 13.81
C GLU A 85 16.26 -18.65 14.35
N TRP A 86 15.11 -18.01 14.43
CA TRP A 86 15.00 -16.59 14.78
C TRP A 86 15.54 -16.24 16.17
N ASP A 87 15.55 -17.18 17.07
CA ASP A 87 16.06 -17.03 18.45
C ASP A 87 17.58 -16.83 18.47
N ARG A 88 18.26 -17.34 17.44
CA ARG A 88 19.69 -17.18 17.22
C ARG A 88 20.06 -15.95 16.41
N LEU A 89 19.10 -15.10 16.05
CA LEU A 89 19.37 -13.86 15.34
C LEU A 89 20.23 -12.92 16.21
N ARG A 90 21.32 -12.39 15.65
CA ARG A 90 22.25 -11.47 16.32
C ARG A 90 22.45 -10.22 15.45
N PRO A 91 22.89 -9.08 16.04
CA PRO A 91 23.19 -7.86 15.28
C PRO A 91 24.16 -8.09 14.12
N GLU A 92 25.15 -8.95 14.33
CA GLU A 92 26.20 -9.27 13.35
C GLU A 92 25.60 -9.93 12.10
N HIS A 93 24.62 -10.81 12.24
CA HIS A 93 23.90 -11.42 11.13
C HIS A 93 23.14 -10.37 10.31
N ILE A 94 22.49 -9.43 10.99
CA ILE A 94 21.76 -8.33 10.34
C ILE A 94 22.72 -7.43 9.57
N LEU A 95 23.84 -7.04 10.19
CA LEU A 95 24.84 -6.18 9.57
C LEU A 95 25.50 -6.86 8.35
N ALA A 96 25.88 -8.13 8.46
CA ALA A 96 26.42 -8.91 7.35
C ALA A 96 25.43 -9.04 6.19
N PHE A 97 24.15 -9.34 6.50
CA PHE A 97 23.09 -9.36 5.50
C PHE A 97 22.92 -8.01 4.80
N MET A 98 22.83 -6.92 5.57
CA MET A 98 22.67 -5.56 5.04
C MET A 98 23.84 -5.19 4.12
N ALA A 99 25.08 -5.52 4.52
CA ALA A 99 26.28 -5.30 3.70
C ALA A 99 26.22 -6.12 2.39
N SER A 100 25.76 -7.37 2.45
CA SER A 100 25.61 -8.20 1.26
C SER A 100 24.57 -7.63 0.27
N ARG A 101 23.48 -7.05 0.80
CA ARG A 101 22.43 -6.40 -0.02
C ARG A 101 22.94 -5.11 -0.66
N GLU A 102 23.75 -4.36 0.06
CA GLU A 102 24.38 -3.13 -0.43
C GLU A 102 25.34 -3.42 -1.60
N LYS A 103 26.19 -4.44 -1.47
CA LYS A 103 27.06 -4.92 -2.56
C LYS A 103 26.27 -5.31 -3.81
N LYS A 104 25.04 -5.80 -3.67
CA LYS A 104 24.12 -6.10 -4.78
C LYS A 104 23.35 -4.87 -5.30
N GLY A 105 23.71 -3.66 -4.92
CA GLY A 105 23.08 -2.42 -5.38
C GLY A 105 21.68 -2.18 -4.81
N GLN A 106 21.31 -2.83 -3.70
CA GLN A 106 19.99 -2.67 -3.10
C GLN A 106 19.72 -1.22 -2.68
N ARG A 107 18.55 -0.69 -3.03
CA ARG A 107 18.13 0.66 -2.62
C ARG A 107 18.02 0.77 -1.10
N GLY A 108 18.44 1.88 -0.55
CA GLY A 108 18.45 2.10 0.89
C GLY A 108 17.10 2.05 1.58
N SER A 109 16.02 2.53 0.92
CA SER A 109 14.66 2.40 1.46
C SER A 109 14.24 0.94 1.61
N THR A 110 14.62 0.09 0.67
CA THR A 110 14.37 -1.35 0.75
C THR A 110 15.20 -1.98 1.85
N SER A 111 16.45 -1.55 2.03
CA SER A 111 17.32 -1.99 3.13
C SER A 111 16.70 -1.66 4.49
N ASN A 112 16.16 -0.46 4.67
CA ASN A 112 15.45 -0.10 5.90
C ASN A 112 14.19 -0.95 6.14
N CYS A 113 13.50 -1.41 5.08
CA CYS A 113 12.39 -2.36 5.23
C CYS A 113 12.87 -3.73 5.73
N TYR A 114 14.03 -4.21 5.29
CA TYR A 114 14.62 -5.44 5.84
C TYR A 114 14.95 -5.28 7.32
N LEU A 115 15.62 -4.16 7.68
CA LEU A 115 15.94 -3.89 9.08
C LEU A 115 14.68 -3.82 9.95
N ALA A 116 13.60 -3.18 9.47
CA ALA A 116 12.33 -3.11 10.18
C ALA A 116 11.71 -4.50 10.37
N ALA A 117 11.73 -5.38 9.36
CA ALA A 117 11.23 -6.74 9.46
C ALA A 117 12.03 -7.56 10.48
N LEU A 118 13.37 -7.51 10.44
CA LEU A 118 14.24 -8.25 11.34
C LEU A 118 14.11 -7.77 12.78
N LYS A 119 13.98 -6.47 13.02
CA LYS A 119 13.67 -5.93 14.37
C LYS A 119 12.31 -6.38 14.88
N GLY A 120 11.31 -6.44 13.98
CA GLY A 120 9.98 -6.94 14.33
C GLY A 120 10.01 -8.39 14.79
N VAL A 121 10.74 -9.24 14.08
CA VAL A 121 10.93 -10.64 14.47
C VAL A 121 11.73 -10.78 15.76
N ALA A 122 12.83 -10.04 15.91
CA ALA A 122 13.61 -10.04 17.15
C ALA A 122 12.76 -9.66 18.37
N LYS A 123 11.89 -8.64 18.22
CA LYS A 123 10.93 -8.27 19.27
C LYS A 123 9.98 -9.41 19.60
N SER A 124 9.43 -10.09 18.60
CA SER A 124 8.50 -11.22 18.81
C SER A 124 9.20 -12.42 19.43
N SER A 125 10.44 -12.72 19.04
CA SER A 125 11.25 -13.78 19.65
C SER A 125 11.57 -13.46 21.12
N TRP A 126 11.92 -12.22 21.44
CA TRP A 126 12.12 -11.78 22.82
C TRP A 126 10.84 -11.89 23.65
N ILE A 127 9.71 -11.46 23.16
CA ILE A 127 8.40 -11.57 23.84
C ILE A 127 8.04 -13.05 24.11
N ALA A 128 8.38 -13.94 23.19
CA ALA A 128 8.17 -15.38 23.32
C ALA A 128 9.27 -16.09 24.13
N HIS A 129 10.15 -15.36 24.81
CA HIS A 129 11.28 -15.87 25.59
C HIS A 129 12.32 -16.70 24.80
N GLY A 130 12.28 -16.69 23.47
CA GLY A 130 13.26 -17.36 22.62
C GLY A 130 14.58 -16.58 22.52
N MET A 131 14.54 -15.23 22.61
CA MET A 131 15.70 -14.36 22.54
C MET A 131 15.94 -13.70 23.90
N ASN A 132 17.22 -13.61 24.33
CA ASN A 132 17.55 -12.88 25.55
C ASN A 132 17.41 -11.35 25.36
N HIS A 133 17.26 -10.64 26.46
CA HIS A 133 17.00 -9.19 26.46
C HIS A 133 18.17 -8.38 25.89
N GLU A 134 19.39 -8.78 26.16
CA GLU A 134 20.59 -8.06 25.69
C GLU A 134 20.69 -8.09 24.16
N ASP A 135 20.52 -9.27 23.54
CA ASP A 135 20.54 -9.41 22.08
C ASP A 135 19.42 -8.61 21.42
N TYR A 136 18.22 -8.63 22.02
CA TYR A 136 17.10 -7.81 21.54
C TYR A 136 17.45 -6.32 21.59
N LEU A 137 18.01 -5.80 22.68
CA LEU A 137 18.40 -4.41 22.82
C LEU A 137 19.48 -4.01 21.79
N ARG A 138 20.49 -4.85 21.59
CA ARG A 138 21.55 -4.64 20.59
C ARG A 138 20.98 -4.60 19.18
N ILE A 139 20.06 -5.50 18.82
CA ILE A 139 19.36 -5.47 17.53
C ILE A 139 18.51 -4.22 17.41
N ASN A 140 17.78 -3.84 18.46
CA ASN A 140 16.91 -2.66 18.41
C ASN A 140 17.69 -1.35 18.32
N ALA A 141 18.93 -1.32 18.80
CA ALA A 141 19.83 -0.16 18.70
C ALA A 141 20.35 0.09 17.27
N LEU A 142 20.27 -0.89 16.35
CA LEU A 142 20.68 -0.70 14.97
C LEU A 142 19.87 0.42 14.32
N LYS A 143 20.55 1.43 13.78
CA LYS A 143 19.88 2.60 13.20
C LYS A 143 19.56 2.39 11.72
N GLN A 144 18.42 2.90 11.29
CA GLN A 144 18.11 3.02 9.88
C GLN A 144 19.09 3.99 9.22
N ARG A 145 19.52 3.66 8.00
CA ARG A 145 20.37 4.56 7.22
C ARG A 145 19.51 5.67 6.60
N ARG A 146 19.99 6.89 6.62
CA ARG A 146 19.38 8.01 5.90
C ARG A 146 19.84 7.97 4.44
N TYR A 147 18.89 8.07 3.53
CA TYR A 147 19.16 8.10 2.10
C TYR A 147 18.53 9.35 1.49
N TYR A 148 19.36 10.17 0.91
CA TYR A 148 18.95 11.38 0.21
C TYR A 148 18.91 11.10 -1.30
N ARG A 149 17.96 10.29 -1.74
CA ARG A 149 17.69 10.12 -3.17
C ARG A 149 16.38 10.80 -3.53
N LEU A 150 16.39 11.52 -4.64
CA LEU A 150 15.17 12.08 -5.19
C LEU A 150 14.16 10.93 -5.42
N PRO A 151 12.87 11.15 -5.09
CA PRO A 151 11.84 10.17 -5.33
C PRO A 151 11.80 9.78 -6.82
N THR A 152 11.77 8.49 -7.11
CA THR A 152 11.58 7.99 -8.48
C THR A 152 10.17 8.33 -8.95
N GLY A 153 10.02 8.58 -10.25
CA GLY A 153 8.75 8.96 -10.88
C GLY A 153 8.75 10.44 -11.30
N ARG A 154 7.79 10.79 -12.13
CA ARG A 154 7.65 12.12 -12.71
C ARG A 154 6.23 12.67 -12.58
N SER A 155 6.04 13.93 -12.77
CA SER A 155 4.73 14.52 -13.00
C SER A 155 4.43 14.48 -14.49
N LEU A 156 3.18 14.23 -14.86
CA LEU A 156 2.73 14.31 -16.24
C LEU A 156 2.56 15.79 -16.63
N SER A 157 2.91 16.11 -17.87
CA SER A 157 2.56 17.39 -18.48
C SER A 157 1.03 17.52 -18.64
N TYR A 158 0.57 18.72 -19.01
CA TYR A 158 -0.85 18.93 -19.32
C TYR A 158 -1.28 18.13 -20.56
N SER A 159 -0.46 18.09 -21.60
CA SER A 159 -0.73 17.33 -22.82
C SER A 159 -0.83 15.84 -22.57
N GLU A 160 0.11 15.27 -21.81
CA GLU A 160 0.07 13.84 -21.44
C GLU A 160 -1.17 13.49 -20.59
N SER A 161 -1.52 14.34 -19.63
CA SER A 161 -2.69 14.12 -18.79
C SER A 161 -3.99 14.20 -19.59
N ARG A 162 -4.05 15.13 -20.53
CA ARG A 162 -5.18 15.31 -21.43
C ARG A 162 -5.32 14.11 -22.37
N ALA A 163 -4.25 13.72 -23.03
CA ALA A 163 -4.23 12.55 -23.91
C ALA A 163 -4.63 11.26 -23.17
N LEU A 164 -4.14 11.08 -21.94
CA LEU A 164 -4.50 9.93 -21.09
C LEU A 164 -6.01 9.83 -20.82
N ILE A 165 -6.68 10.95 -20.66
CA ILE A 165 -8.12 11.02 -20.37
C ILE A 165 -8.95 10.97 -21.67
N GLU A 166 -8.52 11.66 -22.73
CA GLU A 166 -9.26 11.75 -24.00
C GLU A 166 -9.20 10.48 -24.83
N ASN A 167 -8.14 9.66 -24.70
CA ASN A 167 -8.02 8.35 -25.34
C ASN A 167 -8.92 7.26 -24.73
N CYS A 168 -9.72 7.58 -23.72
CA CYS A 168 -10.67 6.63 -23.17
C CYS A 168 -11.97 6.70 -23.98
N ASP A 169 -12.28 5.63 -24.71
CA ASP A 169 -13.50 5.49 -25.49
C ASP A 169 -14.72 5.42 -24.57
N LEU A 170 -15.59 6.42 -24.61
CA LEU A 170 -16.80 6.52 -23.79
C LEU A 170 -17.95 5.65 -24.26
N GLU A 171 -17.90 5.11 -25.46
CA GLU A 171 -18.90 4.17 -25.97
C GLU A 171 -18.72 2.76 -25.38
N THR A 172 -17.61 2.53 -24.68
CA THR A 172 -17.33 1.25 -24.05
C THR A 172 -17.31 1.35 -22.53
N SER A 173 -17.84 0.34 -21.85
CA SER A 173 -17.82 0.24 -20.38
C SER A 173 -16.40 0.27 -19.81
N ILE A 174 -15.44 -0.32 -20.53
CA ILE A 174 -14.03 -0.32 -20.14
C ILE A 174 -13.43 1.09 -20.24
N GLY A 175 -13.72 1.80 -21.32
CA GLY A 175 -13.20 3.15 -21.53
C GLY A 175 -13.82 4.16 -20.56
N ALA A 176 -15.13 4.14 -20.36
CA ALA A 176 -15.82 5.00 -19.40
C ALA A 176 -15.33 4.78 -17.96
N ARG A 177 -15.19 3.51 -17.54
CA ARG A 177 -14.61 3.16 -16.24
C ARG A 177 -13.18 3.69 -16.09
N ASP A 178 -12.35 3.43 -17.08
CA ASP A 178 -10.94 3.82 -17.05
C ASP A 178 -10.80 5.33 -16.98
N LYS A 179 -11.60 6.08 -17.75
CA LYS A 179 -11.64 7.55 -17.70
C LYS A 179 -12.00 8.05 -16.31
N ALA A 180 -13.06 7.50 -15.70
CA ALA A 180 -13.47 7.89 -14.36
C ALA A 180 -12.38 7.62 -13.31
N ILE A 181 -11.73 6.45 -13.36
CA ILE A 181 -10.62 6.09 -12.46
C ILE A 181 -9.44 7.06 -12.64
N LEU A 182 -9.01 7.29 -13.86
CA LEU A 182 -7.86 8.16 -14.16
C LEU A 182 -8.14 9.62 -13.82
N SER A 183 -9.38 10.09 -14.06
CA SER A 183 -9.84 11.42 -13.69
C SER A 183 -9.81 11.63 -12.17
N LEU A 184 -10.28 10.65 -11.39
CA LEU A 184 -10.19 10.69 -9.92
C LEU A 184 -8.75 10.74 -9.43
N MET A 185 -7.85 9.99 -10.06
CA MET A 185 -6.44 9.98 -9.65
C MET A 185 -5.72 11.27 -10.00
N LEU A 186 -5.98 11.85 -11.18
CA LEU A 186 -5.37 13.10 -11.64
C LEU A 186 -5.99 14.34 -11.00
N GLY A 187 -7.32 14.36 -10.84
CA GLY A 187 -8.06 15.54 -10.39
C GLY A 187 -8.34 15.57 -8.88
N CYS A 188 -8.25 14.42 -8.19
CA CYS A 188 -8.48 14.33 -6.75
C CYS A 188 -7.32 13.67 -5.99
N GLY A 189 -6.30 13.19 -6.68
CA GLY A 189 -5.10 12.64 -6.06
C GLY A 189 -5.33 11.35 -5.26
N LEU A 190 -6.30 10.52 -5.61
CA LEU A 190 -6.58 9.27 -4.91
C LEU A 190 -5.39 8.30 -4.99
N ARG A 191 -5.23 7.49 -3.93
CA ARG A 191 -4.24 6.40 -3.96
C ARG A 191 -4.76 5.23 -4.79
N ARG A 192 -3.87 4.57 -5.51
CA ARG A 192 -4.16 3.35 -6.26
C ARG A 192 -4.96 2.31 -5.44
N GLY A 193 -4.61 2.16 -4.18
CA GLY A 193 -5.27 1.19 -3.29
C GLY A 193 -6.62 1.65 -2.74
N GLU A 194 -7.03 2.89 -2.95
CA GLU A 194 -8.32 3.42 -2.52
C GLU A 194 -9.40 3.15 -3.59
N ILE A 195 -9.05 3.23 -4.86
CA ILE A 195 -9.97 3.06 -6.00
C ILE A 195 -10.81 1.78 -5.94
N PRO A 196 -10.24 0.58 -5.65
CA PRO A 196 -11.02 -0.66 -5.63
C PRO A 196 -12.10 -0.73 -4.55
N PHE A 197 -11.98 0.07 -3.50
CA PHE A 197 -12.87 0.02 -2.34
C PHE A 197 -13.87 1.17 -2.29
N LEU A 198 -13.89 2.05 -3.30
CA LEU A 198 -14.89 3.09 -3.43
C LEU A 198 -16.26 2.48 -3.66
N ARG A 199 -17.24 2.97 -2.94
CA ARG A 199 -18.63 2.54 -3.07
C ARG A 199 -19.46 3.68 -3.67
N LEU A 200 -20.56 3.32 -4.33
CA LEU A 200 -21.47 4.33 -4.87
C LEU A 200 -22.10 5.17 -3.75
N GLU A 201 -22.36 4.54 -2.61
CA GLU A 201 -22.98 5.18 -1.44
C GLU A 201 -22.08 6.27 -0.83
N ASP A 202 -20.77 6.23 -1.09
CA ASP A 202 -19.81 7.23 -0.63
C ASP A 202 -19.74 8.46 -1.54
N TYR A 203 -20.40 8.41 -2.71
CA TYR A 203 -20.43 9.50 -3.68
C TYR A 203 -21.70 10.34 -3.54
N GLU A 204 -21.51 11.64 -3.37
CA GLU A 204 -22.56 12.66 -3.30
C GLU A 204 -22.56 13.49 -4.59
N PRO A 205 -23.36 13.16 -5.61
CA PRO A 205 -23.32 13.87 -6.90
C PRO A 205 -23.62 15.37 -6.79
N LYS A 206 -24.61 15.75 -5.97
CA LYS A 206 -25.01 17.17 -5.76
C LYS A 206 -23.88 18.04 -5.22
N ASN A 207 -23.10 17.48 -4.31
CA ASN A 207 -21.98 18.16 -3.67
C ASN A 207 -20.65 17.91 -4.40
N ARG A 208 -20.67 17.05 -5.41
CA ARG A 208 -19.46 16.56 -6.09
C ARG A 208 -18.40 16.12 -5.09
N ALA A 209 -18.80 15.33 -4.12
CA ALA A 209 -17.96 14.89 -3.03
C ALA A 209 -17.92 13.37 -2.91
N LEU A 210 -16.79 12.85 -2.48
CA LEU A 210 -16.57 11.43 -2.25
C LEU A 210 -15.95 11.25 -0.88
N THR A 211 -16.57 10.42 -0.05
CA THR A 211 -16.03 10.06 1.26
C THR A 211 -15.12 8.84 1.12
N LEU A 212 -13.95 8.91 1.72
CA LEU A 212 -12.94 7.86 1.65
C LEU A 212 -12.55 7.41 3.05
N VAL A 213 -12.60 6.12 3.28
CA VAL A 213 -12.06 5.51 4.50
C VAL A 213 -10.62 5.07 4.24
N GLY A 214 -9.68 5.66 4.94
CA GLY A 214 -8.25 5.42 4.79
C GLY A 214 -7.70 4.43 5.82
N LYS A 215 -6.37 4.26 5.82
CA LYS A 215 -5.68 3.40 6.79
C LYS A 215 -5.94 3.86 8.22
N GLY A 216 -6.39 2.94 9.08
CA GLY A 216 -6.69 3.22 10.50
C GLY A 216 -8.04 3.88 10.70
N ASP A 217 -9.00 3.57 9.82
CA ASP A 217 -10.38 4.05 9.89
C ASP A 217 -10.54 5.57 9.87
N LYS A 218 -9.60 6.23 9.20
CA LYS A 218 -9.62 7.69 9.04
C LYS A 218 -10.42 8.06 7.81
N GLU A 219 -11.55 8.68 8.03
CA GLU A 219 -12.35 9.26 6.96
C GLU A 219 -11.75 10.56 6.44
N ARG A 220 -11.87 10.78 5.15
CA ARG A 220 -11.66 12.08 4.53
C ARG A 220 -12.64 12.30 3.39
N ARG A 221 -13.08 13.52 3.26
CA ARG A 221 -13.91 13.97 2.15
C ARG A 221 -13.03 14.56 1.05
N VAL A 222 -13.32 14.18 -0.18
CA VAL A 222 -12.63 14.65 -1.39
C VAL A 222 -13.66 15.32 -2.29
N PHE A 223 -13.36 16.53 -2.75
CA PHE A 223 -14.23 17.26 -3.70
C PHE A 223 -13.76 17.01 -5.12
N LEU A 224 -14.70 16.70 -6.00
CA LEU A 224 -14.45 16.42 -7.39
C LEU A 224 -14.59 17.70 -8.21
N PRO A 225 -13.54 18.14 -8.94
CA PRO A 225 -13.70 19.14 -9.98
C PRO A 225 -14.79 18.72 -10.99
N GLN A 226 -15.47 19.68 -11.59
CA GLN A 226 -16.60 19.39 -12.48
C GLN A 226 -16.26 18.34 -13.57
N PRO A 227 -15.14 18.40 -14.32
CA PRO A 227 -14.85 17.40 -15.35
C PRO A 227 -14.61 15.99 -14.76
N VAL A 228 -14.15 15.91 -13.51
CA VAL A 228 -13.99 14.62 -12.81
C VAL A 228 -15.33 14.03 -12.43
N ALA A 229 -16.23 14.86 -11.88
CA ALA A 229 -17.59 14.46 -11.53
C ALA A 229 -18.37 13.99 -12.77
N GLU A 230 -18.25 14.70 -13.87
CA GLU A 230 -18.85 14.32 -15.17
C GLU A 230 -18.37 12.94 -15.64
N SER A 231 -17.05 12.69 -15.57
CA SER A 231 -16.50 11.38 -15.94
C SER A 231 -17.04 10.25 -15.04
N VAL A 232 -17.23 10.51 -13.75
CA VAL A 232 -17.81 9.55 -12.80
C VAL A 232 -19.30 9.35 -13.07
N ASN A 233 -20.05 10.41 -13.35
CA ASN A 233 -21.48 10.35 -13.66
C ASN A 233 -21.74 9.57 -14.96
N ILE A 234 -20.99 9.83 -16.04
CA ILE A 234 -21.08 9.07 -17.29
C ILE A 234 -20.89 7.57 -17.02
N TRP A 235 -19.87 7.21 -16.22
CA TRP A 235 -19.66 5.81 -15.84
C TRP A 235 -20.86 5.21 -15.09
N ILE A 236 -21.44 5.96 -14.14
CA ILE A 236 -22.57 5.50 -13.35
C ILE A 236 -23.83 5.38 -14.23
N GLU A 237 -24.17 6.42 -14.97
CA GLU A 237 -25.43 6.54 -15.68
C GLU A 237 -25.53 5.59 -16.89
N HIS A 238 -24.44 5.42 -17.63
CA HIS A 238 -24.47 4.65 -18.89
C HIS A 238 -24.06 3.18 -18.72
N PHE A 239 -23.30 2.84 -17.68
CA PHE A 239 -22.71 1.49 -17.59
C PHE A 239 -22.88 0.80 -16.23
N ARG A 240 -22.54 1.51 -15.15
CA ARG A 240 -22.50 0.89 -13.81
C ARG A 240 -23.88 0.71 -13.21
N GLY A 241 -24.79 1.64 -13.43
CA GLY A 241 -26.09 1.70 -12.78
C GLY A 241 -26.04 2.26 -11.36
N THR A 242 -27.23 2.39 -10.76
CA THR A 242 -27.43 3.08 -9.47
C THR A 242 -27.56 2.13 -8.28
N GLU A 243 -27.39 0.84 -8.48
CA GLU A 243 -27.46 -0.15 -7.40
C GLU A 243 -26.31 0.06 -6.39
N LYS A 244 -26.59 -0.25 -5.11
CA LYS A 244 -25.58 -0.19 -4.05
C LYS A 244 -24.42 -1.13 -4.32
N GLY A 245 -23.24 -0.76 -3.89
CA GLY A 245 -22.04 -1.58 -4.04
C GLY A 245 -20.82 -0.81 -4.56
N LEU A 246 -19.83 -1.52 -5.04
CA LEU A 246 -18.57 -0.92 -5.50
C LEU A 246 -18.80 0.08 -6.63
N LEU A 247 -18.14 1.24 -6.55
CA LEU A 247 -18.15 2.23 -7.61
C LEU A 247 -17.44 1.71 -8.86
N PHE A 248 -16.32 0.99 -8.69
CA PHE A 248 -15.55 0.39 -9.77
C PHE A 248 -15.38 -1.10 -9.57
N GLY A 249 -16.19 -1.88 -10.27
CA GLY A 249 -16.13 -3.33 -10.24
C GLY A 249 -15.33 -3.93 -11.41
N ARG A 250 -15.13 -5.24 -11.33
CA ARG A 250 -14.59 -6.03 -12.44
C ARG A 250 -15.61 -6.08 -13.58
N ILE A 251 -15.16 -5.83 -14.80
CA ILE A 251 -15.96 -6.04 -16.02
C ILE A 251 -15.59 -7.41 -16.59
N PHE A 252 -16.57 -8.29 -16.76
CA PHE A 252 -16.42 -9.59 -17.37
C PHE A 252 -16.48 -9.49 -18.90
N LYS A 253 -16.04 -10.54 -19.61
CA LYS A 253 -16.05 -10.58 -21.08
C LYS A 253 -17.45 -10.40 -21.70
N ASN A 254 -18.49 -10.77 -20.98
CA ASN A 254 -19.89 -10.59 -21.40
C ASN A 254 -20.45 -9.18 -21.07
N GLY A 255 -19.61 -8.24 -20.65
CA GLY A 255 -20.02 -6.87 -20.29
C GLY A 255 -20.58 -6.71 -18.87
N ARG A 256 -20.86 -7.81 -18.14
CA ARG A 256 -21.39 -7.73 -16.76
C ARG A 256 -20.35 -7.09 -15.83
N ILE A 257 -20.83 -6.21 -14.95
CA ILE A 257 -20.01 -5.52 -13.94
C ILE A 257 -20.28 -6.16 -12.58
N SER A 258 -19.22 -6.52 -11.85
CA SER A 258 -19.32 -7.00 -10.48
C SER A 258 -19.43 -5.82 -9.52
N LEU A 259 -20.48 -5.77 -8.71
CA LEU A 259 -20.67 -4.73 -7.68
C LEU A 259 -20.20 -5.18 -6.29
N GLY A 260 -19.86 -6.46 -6.13
CA GLY A 260 -19.41 -7.05 -4.86
C GLY A 260 -17.91 -7.33 -4.81
N ASP A 261 -17.27 -7.66 -5.95
CA ASP A 261 -15.88 -8.05 -5.99
C ASP A 261 -14.98 -6.84 -6.35
N PRO A 262 -14.11 -6.39 -5.44
CA PRO A 262 -13.24 -5.26 -5.70
C PRO A 262 -12.23 -5.57 -6.81
N LEU A 263 -11.82 -4.55 -7.53
CA LEU A 263 -10.69 -4.62 -8.44
C LEU A 263 -9.41 -4.97 -7.65
N ASP A 264 -8.57 -5.83 -8.23
CA ASP A 264 -7.21 -5.96 -7.69
C ASP A 264 -6.49 -4.60 -7.79
N PRO A 265 -5.84 -4.11 -6.72
CA PRO A 265 -5.15 -2.83 -6.73
C PRO A 265 -4.10 -2.69 -7.83
N SER A 266 -3.51 -3.80 -8.32
CA SER A 266 -2.59 -3.78 -9.46
C SER A 266 -3.29 -3.47 -10.78
N SER A 267 -4.61 -3.70 -10.88
CA SER A 267 -5.39 -3.39 -12.08
C SER A 267 -5.37 -1.90 -12.41
N VAL A 268 -5.44 -1.03 -11.41
CA VAL A 268 -5.33 0.42 -11.60
C VAL A 268 -3.97 0.81 -12.22
N GLY A 269 -2.89 0.15 -11.80
CA GLY A 269 -1.58 0.33 -12.42
C GLY A 269 -1.54 -0.16 -13.87
N ARG A 270 -2.19 -1.30 -14.17
CA ARG A 270 -2.29 -1.82 -15.54
C ARG A 270 -3.13 -0.91 -16.44
N ILE A 271 -4.24 -0.37 -15.92
CA ILE A 271 -5.06 0.63 -16.63
C ILE A 271 -4.19 1.85 -17.01
N THR A 272 -3.51 2.44 -16.02
CA THR A 272 -2.64 3.61 -16.26
C THR A 272 -1.60 3.31 -17.34
N LYS A 273 -0.88 2.18 -17.21
CA LYS A 273 0.15 1.80 -18.17
C LYS A 273 -0.42 1.64 -19.58
N ARG A 274 -1.51 0.89 -19.73
CA ARG A 274 -2.15 0.63 -21.02
C ARG A 274 -2.59 1.94 -21.69
N ARG A 275 -3.27 2.83 -20.95
CA ARG A 275 -3.76 4.10 -21.50
C ARG A 275 -2.63 5.06 -21.89
N MET A 276 -1.49 5.03 -21.20
CA MET A 276 -0.30 5.77 -21.60
C MET A 276 0.32 5.21 -22.90
N GLU A 277 0.36 3.88 -23.03
CA GLU A 277 0.84 3.22 -24.25
C GLU A 277 -0.07 3.51 -25.46
N GLU A 278 -1.39 3.45 -25.27
CA GLU A 278 -2.39 3.80 -26.30
C GLU A 278 -2.30 5.29 -26.72
N ALA A 279 -1.89 6.17 -25.80
CA ALA A 279 -1.68 7.59 -26.06
C ALA A 279 -0.30 7.91 -26.65
N ASN A 280 0.54 6.92 -26.93
CA ASN A 280 1.92 7.10 -27.41
C ASN A 280 2.79 7.99 -26.51
N HIS A 281 2.57 7.93 -25.20
CA HIS A 281 3.34 8.67 -24.22
C HIS A 281 4.27 7.76 -23.41
N GLU A 282 5.30 8.39 -22.80
CA GLU A 282 6.17 7.70 -21.88
C GLU A 282 5.41 7.02 -20.75
N LYS A 283 5.91 5.86 -20.30
CA LYS A 283 5.30 5.10 -19.21
C LYS A 283 5.14 5.96 -17.97
N ALA A 284 3.93 5.90 -17.40
CA ALA A 284 3.62 6.47 -16.11
C ALA A 284 3.00 5.42 -15.20
N THR A 285 3.17 5.62 -13.91
CA THR A 285 2.57 4.78 -12.88
C THR A 285 1.36 5.47 -12.26
N ALA A 286 0.48 4.70 -11.65
CA ALA A 286 -0.63 5.26 -10.87
C ALA A 286 -0.16 6.23 -9.77
N HIS A 287 1.07 6.09 -9.27
CA HIS A 287 1.64 7.03 -8.30
C HIS A 287 2.06 8.35 -8.96
N ASP A 288 2.45 8.33 -10.22
CA ASP A 288 2.80 9.54 -10.97
C ASP A 288 1.56 10.42 -11.25
N LEU A 289 0.37 9.82 -11.43
CA LEU A 289 -0.88 10.58 -11.53
C LEU A 289 -1.16 11.35 -10.23
N ARG A 290 -1.03 10.69 -9.11
CA ARG A 290 -1.18 11.33 -7.80
C ARG A 290 -0.09 12.37 -7.52
N ARG A 291 1.15 12.13 -7.97
CA ARG A 291 2.24 13.10 -7.94
C ARG A 291 1.89 14.33 -8.75
N THR A 292 1.37 14.14 -9.97
CA THR A 292 0.94 15.21 -10.87
C THR A 292 -0.09 16.11 -10.19
N PHE A 293 -1.10 15.52 -9.51
CA PHE A 293 -2.07 16.28 -8.74
C PHE A 293 -1.40 17.18 -7.68
N ALA A 294 -0.54 16.60 -6.83
CA ALA A 294 0.12 17.36 -5.77
C ALA A 294 1.03 18.46 -6.33
N THR A 295 1.86 18.14 -7.34
CA THR A 295 2.78 19.10 -7.96
C THR A 295 2.03 20.27 -8.60
N ARG A 296 0.89 20.01 -9.27
CA ARG A 296 0.06 21.07 -9.86
C ARG A 296 -0.57 21.99 -8.84
N LEU A 297 -1.08 21.43 -7.74
CA LEU A 297 -1.64 22.27 -6.67
C LEU A 297 -0.58 23.19 -6.05
N LEU A 298 0.62 22.65 -5.77
CA LEU A 298 1.73 23.44 -5.24
C LEU A 298 2.21 24.48 -6.25
N ALA A 299 2.31 24.15 -7.54
CA ALA A 299 2.64 25.09 -8.60
C ALA A 299 1.60 26.23 -8.73
N ASN A 300 0.31 25.93 -8.50
CA ASN A 300 -0.77 26.90 -8.45
C ASN A 300 -0.88 27.62 -7.08
N GLN A 301 0.19 27.61 -6.29
CA GLN A 301 0.29 28.34 -4.99
C GLN A 301 -0.70 27.88 -3.91
N VAL A 302 -1.32 26.71 -4.03
CA VAL A 302 -2.10 26.13 -2.95
C VAL A 302 -1.15 25.81 -1.80
N ASP A 303 -1.51 26.18 -0.57
CA ASP A 303 -0.67 25.95 0.58
C ASP A 303 -0.46 24.45 0.86
N ILE A 304 0.73 24.11 1.35
CA ILE A 304 1.15 22.73 1.55
C ILE A 304 0.31 21.96 2.57
N VAL A 305 -0.31 22.67 3.54
CA VAL A 305 -1.16 22.05 4.56
C VAL A 305 -2.48 21.62 3.94
N THR A 306 -3.06 22.46 3.07
CA THR A 306 -4.25 22.12 2.27
C THR A 306 -3.96 20.96 1.35
N VAL A 307 -2.84 20.99 0.59
CA VAL A 307 -2.44 19.87 -0.26
C VAL A 307 -2.24 18.58 0.55
N LYS A 308 -1.59 18.65 1.71
CA LYS A 308 -1.45 17.53 2.65
C LYS A 308 -2.80 16.93 3.04
N LYS A 309 -3.79 17.79 3.39
CA LYS A 309 -5.15 17.36 3.76
C LYS A 309 -5.85 16.68 2.59
N MET A 310 -5.85 17.29 1.41
CA MET A 310 -6.43 16.71 0.19
C MET A 310 -5.80 15.37 -0.16
N MET A 311 -4.49 15.24 -0.05
CA MET A 311 -3.75 14.01 -0.27
C MET A 311 -3.97 12.95 0.84
N GLY A 312 -4.44 13.34 2.01
CA GLY A 312 -4.53 12.45 3.17
C GLY A 312 -3.15 11.94 3.61
N HIS A 313 -2.14 12.82 3.65
CA HIS A 313 -0.82 12.49 4.18
C HIS A 313 -0.76 12.72 5.69
N ALA A 314 -0.33 11.72 6.44
CA ALA A 314 -0.13 11.86 7.88
C ALA A 314 1.01 12.84 8.19
N ASN A 315 2.11 12.80 7.41
CA ASN A 315 3.28 13.64 7.59
C ASN A 315 3.41 14.66 6.44
N ILE A 316 3.64 15.93 6.79
CA ILE A 316 3.85 17.03 5.83
C ILE A 316 5.11 16.81 4.97
N ALA A 317 6.15 16.18 5.50
CA ALA A 317 7.37 15.85 4.76
C ALA A 317 7.07 15.00 3.50
N THR A 318 6.01 14.18 3.53
CA THR A 318 5.57 13.43 2.35
C THR A 318 5.02 14.34 1.26
N THR A 319 4.37 15.44 1.62
CA THR A 319 3.85 16.43 0.66
C THR A 319 4.99 17.32 0.15
N ALA A 320 5.92 17.70 1.01
CA ALA A 320 7.08 18.52 0.64
C ALA A 320 7.95 17.87 -0.46
N MET A 321 7.98 16.54 -0.55
CA MET A 321 8.67 15.85 -1.66
C MET A 321 8.10 16.14 -3.05
N TYR A 322 6.89 16.69 -3.14
CA TYR A 322 6.25 17.09 -4.40
C TYR A 322 6.43 18.57 -4.71
N ASP A 323 6.93 19.36 -3.76
CA ASP A 323 7.25 20.76 -3.99
C ASP A 323 8.53 20.84 -4.82
N ARG A 324 8.40 21.35 -6.02
CA ARG A 324 9.49 21.57 -6.97
C ARG A 324 9.69 23.05 -7.26
N ARG A 325 9.03 23.91 -6.49
CA ARG A 325 9.25 25.35 -6.57
C ARG A 325 10.63 25.63 -5.98
N GLY A 326 11.54 26.07 -6.81
CA GLY A 326 12.91 26.39 -6.42
C GLY A 326 13.03 27.80 -5.85
N ASP A 327 14.21 28.39 -6.04
CA ASP A 327 14.56 29.74 -5.56
C ASP A 327 13.61 30.83 -6.06
N GLU A 328 13.03 30.67 -7.25
CA GLU A 328 11.98 31.56 -7.78
C GLU A 328 10.77 31.70 -6.85
N ALA A 329 10.35 30.62 -6.21
CA ALA A 329 9.23 30.68 -5.26
C ALA A 329 9.63 31.35 -3.94
N MET A 330 10.90 31.22 -3.52
CA MET A 330 11.42 31.92 -2.36
C MET A 330 11.53 33.43 -2.65
N GLN A 331 12.00 33.81 -3.83
CA GLN A 331 12.08 35.19 -4.26
C GLN A 331 10.67 35.82 -4.35
N ALA A 332 9.73 35.13 -5.01
CA ALA A 332 8.33 35.62 -5.08
C ALA A 332 7.64 35.69 -3.70
N ALA A 333 8.03 34.86 -2.75
CA ALA A 333 7.53 34.97 -1.38
C ALA A 333 8.18 36.13 -0.63
N ALA A 334 9.46 36.40 -0.84
CA ALA A 334 10.18 37.53 -0.24
C ALA A 334 9.58 38.86 -0.71
N GLU A 335 9.23 39.02 -1.97
CA GLU A 335 8.55 40.20 -2.53
C GLU A 335 7.19 40.48 -1.84
N LYS A 336 6.50 39.43 -1.39
CA LYS A 336 5.22 39.56 -0.65
C LYS A 336 5.39 39.91 0.83
N ALA A 337 6.60 39.82 1.35
CA ALA A 337 6.92 40.14 2.74
C ALA A 337 7.26 41.63 2.97
N VAL A 338 7.31 42.43 1.90
CA VAL A 338 7.55 43.88 2.00
C VAL A 338 6.29 44.57 2.52
N LEU A 339 6.47 45.40 3.54
CA LEU A 339 5.44 46.21 4.24
C LEU A 339 4.88 47.29 3.33
#